data_519b820dbfa318658533019539659558
#
_entry.id   519b820dbfa318658533019539659558
#
_cell.length_a   1.000
_cell.length_b   1.000
_cell.length_c   1.000
_cell.angle_alpha   90.00
_cell.angle_beta   90.00
_cell.angle_gamma   90.00
#
_symmetry.space_group_name_H-M   'P 1'
#
loop_
_entity.id
_entity.type
_entity.pdbx_description
1 polymer ?
#
loop_
_entity_poly.entity_id
_entity_poly.type
_entity_poly.pdbx_seq_one_letter_code
_entity_poly.pdbx_strand_id
1 'polypeptide(L)'
;MGFRAVPIEPAKNLLSKTDSEIELAEYIRYLEYFKTHVKQGDFDVVNKMTDFVKAMGKIENAGKREYGCGAFHRMYAVDIDGSLYPCHRFVGIPEFCVGSIYQAQGKETEQWCNVDDRYKCSVCWLKNLCGGGCAYENYVENGSIN
;
A
#
# COMPACT_ATOMS: atom_id res chain seq x y z
N MET A 1 -4.82 -13.00 -9.09
CA MET A 1 -3.55 -12.27 -9.07
C MET A 1 -3.88 -10.82 -9.39
N GLY A 2 -3.86 -9.93 -8.40
CA GLY A 2 -4.13 -8.50 -8.64
C GLY A 2 -2.87 -7.85 -9.21
N PHE A 3 -2.98 -7.20 -10.36
CA PHE A 3 -1.91 -6.37 -10.92
C PHE A 3 -2.10 -4.95 -10.41
N ARG A 4 -1.11 -4.41 -9.75
CA ARG A 4 -1.03 -3.00 -9.41
C ARG A 4 0.10 -2.39 -10.20
N ALA A 5 -0.20 -1.39 -11.01
CA ALA A 5 0.84 -0.58 -11.63
C ALA A 5 1.61 0.18 -10.54
N VAL A 6 2.89 -0.06 -10.44
CA VAL A 6 3.78 0.64 -9.50
C VAL A 6 4.77 1.44 -10.33
N PRO A 7 4.80 2.78 -10.22
CA PRO A 7 5.78 3.59 -10.92
C PRO A 7 7.20 3.14 -10.56
N ILE A 8 8.02 2.90 -11.56
CA ILE A 8 9.44 2.54 -11.39
C ILE A 8 10.26 3.79 -11.05
N GLU A 9 9.89 4.93 -11.66
CA GLU A 9 10.48 6.24 -11.36
C GLU A 9 9.37 7.24 -11.01
N PRO A 10 9.46 7.90 -9.83
CA PRO A 10 8.36 8.70 -9.30
C PRO A 10 7.87 9.84 -10.20
N ALA A 11 8.76 10.45 -10.97
CA ALA A 11 8.43 11.66 -11.72
C ALA A 11 8.01 11.43 -13.18
N LYS A 12 8.28 10.23 -13.73
CA LYS A 12 8.12 10.00 -15.19
C LYS A 12 6.99 9.05 -15.57
N ASN A 13 6.46 8.27 -14.62
CA ASN A 13 5.49 7.21 -14.88
C ASN A 13 4.23 7.32 -14.01
N LEU A 14 3.85 8.51 -13.61
CA LEU A 14 2.55 8.73 -12.99
C LEU A 14 1.47 8.44 -14.02
N LEU A 15 0.51 7.60 -13.63
CA LEU A 15 -0.69 7.38 -14.43
C LEU A 15 -1.36 8.73 -14.67
N SER A 16 -1.69 9.03 -15.92
CA SER A 16 -2.46 10.21 -16.26
C SER A 16 -3.87 10.09 -15.68
N LYS A 17 -4.62 11.19 -15.65
CA LYS A 17 -6.03 11.16 -15.29
C LYS A 17 -6.81 10.18 -16.17
N THR A 18 -6.51 10.13 -17.45
CA THR A 18 -7.14 9.21 -18.40
C THR A 18 -6.83 7.76 -18.10
N ASP A 19 -5.58 7.44 -17.73
CA ASP A 19 -5.20 6.07 -17.34
C ASP A 19 -5.93 5.64 -16.06
N SER A 20 -6.10 6.54 -15.10
CA SER A 20 -6.85 6.28 -13.88
C SER A 20 -8.35 6.06 -14.14
N GLU A 21 -8.93 6.78 -15.09
CA GLU A 21 -10.32 6.58 -15.52
C GLU A 21 -10.51 5.23 -16.21
N ILE A 22 -9.56 4.81 -17.05
CA ILE A 22 -9.56 3.48 -17.68
C ILE A 22 -9.42 2.39 -16.63
N GLU A 23 -8.47 2.54 -15.69
CA GLU A 23 -8.28 1.58 -14.60
C GLU A 23 -9.56 1.44 -13.77
N LEU A 24 -10.21 2.54 -13.41
CA LEU A 24 -11.47 2.51 -12.67
C LEU A 24 -12.58 1.79 -13.44
N ALA A 25 -12.70 2.05 -14.74
CA ALA A 25 -13.70 1.39 -15.59
C ALA A 25 -13.48 -0.13 -15.64
N GLU A 26 -12.23 -0.58 -15.76
CA GLU A 26 -11.89 -2.00 -15.76
C GLU A 26 -12.13 -2.64 -14.37
N TYR A 27 -11.86 -1.92 -13.27
CA TYR A 27 -12.22 -2.39 -11.92
C TYR A 27 -13.73 -2.55 -11.73
N ILE A 28 -14.54 -1.64 -12.27
CA ILE A 28 -16.00 -1.75 -12.23
C ILE A 28 -16.47 -2.98 -13.01
N ARG A 29 -15.94 -3.22 -14.21
CA ARG A 29 -16.24 -4.42 -15.00
C ARG A 29 -15.88 -5.71 -14.25
N TYR A 30 -14.69 -5.72 -13.63
CA TYR A 30 -14.21 -6.85 -12.85
C TYR A 30 -15.08 -7.09 -11.61
N LEU A 31 -15.58 -6.04 -10.95
CA LEU A 31 -16.52 -6.14 -9.85
C LEU A 31 -17.87 -6.73 -10.29
N GLU A 32 -18.41 -6.32 -11.44
CA GLU A 32 -19.67 -6.90 -11.95
C GLU A 32 -19.51 -8.37 -12.35
N TYR A 33 -18.38 -8.73 -12.91
CA TYR A 33 -18.02 -10.14 -13.15
C TYR A 33 -17.98 -10.93 -11.84
N PHE A 34 -17.32 -10.43 -10.81
CA PHE A 34 -17.29 -11.02 -9.48
C PHE A 34 -18.69 -11.23 -8.90
N LYS A 35 -19.53 -10.20 -8.89
CA LYS A 35 -20.90 -10.25 -8.39
C LYS A 35 -21.73 -11.31 -9.12
N THR A 36 -21.55 -11.44 -10.42
CA THR A 36 -22.26 -12.42 -11.25
C THR A 36 -21.91 -13.85 -10.84
N HIS A 37 -20.61 -14.15 -10.69
CA HIS A 37 -20.17 -15.49 -10.29
C HIS A 37 -20.52 -15.83 -8.84
N VAL A 38 -20.50 -14.85 -7.93
CA VAL A 38 -21.01 -15.03 -6.56
C VAL A 38 -22.48 -15.43 -6.57
N LYS A 39 -23.33 -14.73 -7.36
CA LYS A 39 -24.77 -15.04 -7.47
C LYS A 39 -25.04 -16.40 -8.09
N GLN A 40 -24.18 -16.86 -8.98
CA GLN A 40 -24.27 -18.17 -9.63
C GLN A 40 -23.71 -19.33 -8.76
N GLY A 41 -23.05 -19.01 -7.65
CA GLY A 41 -22.38 -20.01 -6.81
C GLY A 41 -21.10 -20.59 -7.42
N ASP A 42 -20.51 -19.91 -8.40
CA ASP A 42 -19.27 -20.33 -9.04
C ASP A 42 -18.05 -19.95 -8.20
N PHE A 43 -17.88 -20.69 -7.11
CA PHE A 43 -16.81 -20.43 -6.15
C PHE A 43 -15.40 -20.73 -6.69
N ASP A 44 -15.26 -21.53 -7.74
CA ASP A 44 -13.97 -21.78 -8.38
C ASP A 44 -13.43 -20.53 -9.07
N VAL A 45 -14.30 -19.73 -9.69
CA VAL A 45 -13.94 -18.43 -10.26
C VAL A 45 -13.77 -17.39 -9.17
N VAL A 46 -14.72 -17.30 -8.22
CA VAL A 46 -14.70 -16.35 -7.10
C VAL A 46 -13.40 -16.43 -6.31
N ASN A 47 -12.96 -17.64 -5.95
CA ASN A 47 -11.75 -17.85 -5.16
C ASN A 47 -10.45 -17.45 -5.90
N LYS A 48 -10.46 -17.37 -7.22
CA LYS A 48 -9.34 -16.86 -8.02
C LYS A 48 -9.26 -15.33 -8.00
N MET A 49 -10.36 -14.65 -7.66
CA MET A 49 -10.46 -13.19 -7.58
C MET A 49 -10.04 -12.69 -6.19
N THR A 50 -8.79 -12.98 -5.83
CA THR A 50 -8.24 -12.86 -4.46
C THR A 50 -8.38 -11.47 -3.85
N ASP A 51 -8.37 -10.40 -4.63
CA ASP A 51 -8.45 -9.03 -4.12
C ASP A 51 -9.83 -8.73 -3.55
N PHE A 52 -10.90 -9.16 -4.24
CA PHE A 52 -12.27 -9.03 -3.74
C PHE A 52 -12.55 -9.93 -2.54
N VAL A 53 -12.11 -11.19 -2.59
CA VAL A 53 -12.25 -12.14 -1.48
C VAL A 53 -11.55 -11.61 -0.23
N LYS A 54 -10.32 -11.09 -0.36
CA LYS A 54 -9.59 -10.48 0.76
C LYS A 54 -10.25 -9.20 1.28
N ALA A 55 -10.79 -8.36 0.39
CA ALA A 55 -11.50 -7.15 0.79
C ALA A 55 -12.78 -7.48 1.56
N MET A 56 -13.57 -8.43 1.07
CA MET A 56 -14.78 -8.91 1.76
C MET A 56 -14.45 -9.50 3.13
N GLY A 57 -13.42 -10.37 3.22
CA GLY A 57 -13.00 -10.95 4.49
C GLY A 57 -12.55 -9.89 5.52
N LYS A 58 -11.93 -8.80 5.08
CA LYS A 58 -11.60 -7.68 5.97
C LYS A 58 -12.83 -6.94 6.47
N ILE A 59 -13.83 -6.74 5.61
CA ILE A 59 -15.09 -6.07 5.97
C ILE A 59 -15.88 -6.97 6.95
N GLU A 60 -16.00 -8.24 6.66
CA GLU A 60 -16.73 -9.22 7.47
C GLU A 60 -16.12 -9.35 8.87
N ASN A 61 -14.81 -9.46 8.97
CA ASN A 61 -14.11 -9.60 10.25
C ASN A 61 -13.91 -8.27 10.99
N ALA A 62 -14.47 -7.16 10.51
CA ALA A 62 -14.32 -5.82 11.08
C ALA A 62 -12.85 -5.45 11.40
N GLY A 63 -11.92 -5.96 10.62
CA GLY A 63 -10.48 -5.77 10.80
C GLY A 63 -10.09 -4.31 10.62
N LYS A 64 -9.64 -3.66 11.71
CA LYS A 64 -9.10 -2.31 11.66
C LYS A 64 -7.68 -2.35 11.15
N ARG A 65 -7.44 -1.71 10.01
CA ARG A 65 -6.10 -1.56 9.44
C ARG A 65 -5.52 -0.21 9.83
N GLU A 66 -4.63 -0.22 10.79
CA GLU A 66 -4.00 0.98 11.34
C GLU A 66 -2.87 1.53 10.44
N TYR A 67 -2.21 0.64 9.69
CA TYR A 67 -1.09 0.95 8.80
C TYR A 67 -1.30 0.31 7.42
N GLY A 68 -0.87 1.00 6.37
CA GLY A 68 -0.98 0.50 4.99
C GLY A 68 -0.13 -0.74 4.72
N CYS A 69 1.07 -0.80 5.30
CA CYS A 69 2.00 -1.92 5.19
C CYS A 69 2.95 -1.97 6.40
N GLY A 70 3.98 -2.84 6.35
CA GLY A 70 4.95 -3.01 7.42
C GLY A 70 6.11 -2.01 7.44
N ALA A 71 6.20 -1.09 6.47
CA ALA A 71 7.27 -0.11 6.45
C ALA A 71 7.33 0.70 7.76
N PHE A 72 8.53 1.05 8.20
CA PHE A 72 8.84 1.78 9.43
C PHE A 72 8.55 1.06 10.76
N HIS A 73 7.91 -0.12 10.79
CA HIS A 73 7.67 -0.81 12.06
C HIS A 73 7.79 -2.34 12.02
N ARG A 74 7.62 -2.99 10.87
CA ARG A 74 7.66 -4.46 10.77
C ARG A 74 8.49 -4.98 9.61
N MET A 75 8.96 -4.10 8.74
CA MET A 75 9.68 -4.47 7.52
C MET A 75 10.86 -3.54 7.31
N TYR A 76 11.99 -4.12 6.97
CA TYR A 76 13.19 -3.42 6.56
C TYR A 76 13.73 -4.03 5.27
N ALA A 77 14.37 -3.21 4.46
CA ALA A 77 15.20 -3.63 3.34
C ALA A 77 16.67 -3.42 3.70
N VAL A 78 17.52 -4.33 3.26
CA VAL A 78 18.98 -4.22 3.41
C VAL A 78 19.56 -3.91 2.05
N ASP A 79 20.33 -2.85 1.95
CA ASP A 79 21.09 -2.52 0.74
C ASP A 79 22.38 -3.35 0.65
N ILE A 80 23.02 -3.32 -0.51
CA ILE A 80 24.25 -4.09 -0.80
C ILE A 80 25.40 -3.78 0.15
N ASP A 81 25.46 -2.55 0.67
CA ASP A 81 26.46 -2.10 1.66
C ASP A 81 26.11 -2.42 3.12
N GLY A 82 24.95 -3.07 3.34
CA GLY A 82 24.43 -3.37 4.66
C GLY A 82 23.60 -2.25 5.30
N SER A 83 23.35 -1.16 4.60
CA SER A 83 22.46 -0.08 5.05
C SER A 83 21.02 -0.55 5.16
N LEU A 84 20.30 -0.12 6.20
CA LEU A 84 18.92 -0.49 6.49
C LEU A 84 17.95 0.63 6.08
N TYR A 85 16.88 0.26 5.40
CA TYR A 85 15.81 1.15 4.97
C TYR A 85 14.43 0.62 5.39
N PRO A 86 13.42 1.48 5.58
CA PRO A 86 12.07 1.05 6.01
C PRO A 86 11.36 0.11 5.04
N CYS A 87 11.69 0.17 3.74
CA CYS A 87 11.28 -0.79 2.72
C CYS A 87 12.16 -0.67 1.48
N HIS A 88 12.04 -1.62 0.54
CA HIS A 88 12.84 -1.66 -0.68
C HIS A 88 12.71 -0.40 -1.57
N ARG A 89 11.60 0.32 -1.49
CA ARG A 89 11.37 1.54 -2.29
C ARG A 89 12.15 2.75 -1.76
N PHE A 90 12.57 2.74 -0.49
CA PHE A 90 13.39 3.78 0.12
C PHE A 90 14.90 3.52 0.00
N VAL A 91 15.32 2.36 -0.53
CA VAL A 91 16.74 2.04 -0.72
C VAL A 91 17.39 3.11 -1.59
N GLY A 92 18.55 3.62 -1.15
CA GLY A 92 19.30 4.66 -1.83
C GLY A 92 18.82 6.10 -1.55
N ILE A 93 17.81 6.31 -0.69
CA ILE A 93 17.40 7.65 -0.24
C ILE A 93 18.01 7.89 1.15
N PRO A 94 19.09 8.71 1.28
CA PRO A 94 19.90 8.79 2.49
C PRO A 94 19.13 9.21 3.75
N GLU A 95 18.11 10.05 3.61
CA GLU A 95 17.29 10.54 4.71
C GLU A 95 16.48 9.43 5.39
N PHE A 96 16.15 8.35 4.66
CA PHE A 96 15.43 7.18 5.17
C PHE A 96 16.35 6.03 5.58
N CYS A 97 17.67 6.21 5.55
CA CYS A 97 18.57 5.22 6.11
C CYS A 97 18.42 5.18 7.63
N VAL A 98 17.89 4.06 8.15
CA VAL A 98 17.61 3.85 9.58
C VAL A 98 18.78 3.24 10.34
N GLY A 99 19.85 2.87 9.68
CA GLY A 99 21.03 2.27 10.29
C GLY A 99 21.74 1.28 9.39
N SER A 100 22.45 0.32 9.98
CA SER A 100 23.15 -0.73 9.24
C SER A 100 23.07 -2.04 10.01
N ILE A 101 23.11 -3.16 9.29
CA ILE A 101 23.21 -4.52 9.88
C ILE A 101 24.50 -4.71 10.69
N TYR A 102 25.50 -3.85 10.47
CA TYR A 102 26.78 -3.91 11.19
C TYR A 102 26.83 -3.03 12.45
N GLN A 103 25.80 -2.23 12.71
CA GLN A 103 25.73 -1.30 13.85
C GLN A 103 24.42 -1.51 14.61
N ALA A 104 24.54 -1.71 15.93
CA ALA A 104 23.39 -1.97 16.80
C ALA A 104 22.48 -0.75 17.06
N GLN A 105 22.91 0.47 16.70
CA GLN A 105 22.14 1.69 16.93
C GLN A 105 21.57 2.19 15.60
N GLY A 106 20.24 2.15 15.49
CA GLY A 106 19.52 2.78 14.41
C GLY A 106 19.37 4.28 14.60
N LYS A 107 19.27 5.02 13.51
CA LYS A 107 18.93 6.44 13.48
C LYS A 107 17.42 6.59 13.67
N GLU A 108 17.01 7.53 14.52
CA GLU A 108 15.61 7.95 14.53
C GLU A 108 15.27 8.61 13.18
N THR A 109 14.23 8.11 12.58
CA THR A 109 13.68 8.65 11.34
C THR A 109 12.24 9.06 11.58
N GLU A 110 11.68 9.85 10.67
CA GLU A 110 10.25 10.10 10.66
C GLU A 110 9.50 8.76 10.70
N GLN A 111 8.57 8.62 11.66
CA GLN A 111 7.79 7.40 11.81
C GLN A 111 6.47 7.53 11.05
N TRP A 112 6.08 6.44 10.39
CA TRP A 112 4.78 6.36 9.77
C TRP A 112 3.69 6.25 10.84
N CYS A 113 2.85 7.28 10.93
CA CYS A 113 1.80 7.35 11.92
C CYS A 113 0.63 6.40 11.63
N ASN A 114 -0.06 6.00 12.69
CA ASN A 114 -1.36 5.34 12.58
C ASN A 114 -2.33 6.22 11.77
N VAL A 115 -3.24 5.60 11.02
CA VAL A 115 -4.23 6.32 10.20
C VAL A 115 -5.13 7.26 10.99
N ASP A 116 -5.33 6.99 12.28
CA ASP A 116 -6.12 7.87 13.15
C ASP A 116 -5.39 9.17 13.49
N ASP A 117 -4.05 9.18 13.45
CA ASP A 117 -3.21 10.35 13.75
C ASP A 117 -2.92 11.21 12.52
N ARG A 118 -3.23 10.71 11.32
CA ARG A 118 -2.99 11.43 10.06
C ARG A 118 -4.19 12.28 9.67
N TYR A 119 -3.97 13.58 9.47
CA TYR A 119 -5.03 14.57 9.24
C TYR A 119 -6.06 14.17 8.18
N LYS A 120 -5.61 13.76 6.98
CA LYS A 120 -6.53 13.37 5.89
C LYS A 120 -7.13 11.97 6.11
N CYS A 121 -6.40 11.08 6.74
CA CYS A 121 -6.84 9.71 6.96
C CYS A 121 -7.84 9.61 8.12
N SER A 122 -7.67 10.39 9.19
CA SER A 122 -8.50 10.32 10.39
C SER A 122 -9.99 10.50 10.11
N VAL A 123 -10.34 11.33 9.12
CA VAL A 123 -11.72 11.60 8.68
C VAL A 123 -12.16 10.78 7.46
N CYS A 124 -11.29 9.94 6.90
CA CYS A 124 -11.59 9.15 5.71
C CYS A 124 -12.45 7.94 6.05
N TRP A 125 -13.56 7.76 5.34
CA TRP A 125 -14.44 6.60 5.53
C TRP A 125 -13.76 5.26 5.21
N LEU A 126 -12.73 5.27 4.34
CA LEU A 126 -12.00 4.08 3.90
C LEU A 126 -10.79 3.76 4.79
N LYS A 127 -10.47 4.58 5.80
CA LYS A 127 -9.22 4.49 6.57
C LYS A 127 -8.91 3.10 7.10
N ASN A 128 -9.91 2.43 7.67
CA ASN A 128 -9.73 1.12 8.29
C ASN A 128 -9.49 -0.01 7.27
N LEU A 129 -9.91 0.16 6.03
CA LEU A 129 -9.67 -0.78 4.94
C LEU A 129 -8.34 -0.47 4.22
N CYS A 130 -8.06 0.82 3.99
CA CYS A 130 -6.88 1.31 3.30
C CYS A 130 -5.60 1.23 4.16
N GLY A 131 -5.68 1.66 5.44
CA GLY A 131 -4.52 1.77 6.33
C GLY A 131 -3.56 2.90 5.96
N GLY A 132 -4.00 3.88 5.14
CA GLY A 132 -3.22 5.05 4.78
C GLY A 132 -2.33 4.92 3.53
N GLY A 133 -2.46 3.85 2.77
CA GLY A 133 -1.77 3.69 1.50
C GLY A 133 -0.32 3.23 1.61
N CYS A 134 0.53 3.74 0.73
CA CYS A 134 1.95 3.45 0.68
C CYS A 134 2.76 4.67 1.17
N ALA A 135 3.61 4.48 2.17
CA ALA A 135 4.43 5.56 2.71
C ALA A 135 5.35 6.19 1.65
N TYR A 136 5.91 5.37 0.76
CA TYR A 136 6.77 5.87 -0.31
C TYR A 136 5.98 6.71 -1.34
N GLU A 137 4.80 6.26 -1.74
CA GLU A 137 3.94 7.04 -2.65
C GLU A 137 3.53 8.37 -2.00
N ASN A 138 3.16 8.35 -0.72
CA ASN A 138 2.85 9.57 0.02
C ASN A 138 4.05 10.54 0.01
N TYR A 139 5.26 10.03 0.26
CA TYR A 139 6.48 10.84 0.23
C TYR A 139 6.73 11.47 -1.14
N VAL A 140 6.62 10.68 -2.20
CA VAL A 140 6.85 11.15 -3.57
C VAL A 140 5.84 12.21 -3.99
N GLU A 141 4.56 12.03 -3.63
CA GLU A 141 3.49 12.92 -4.04
C GLU A 141 3.39 14.19 -3.17
N ASN A 142 3.67 14.06 -1.88
CA ASN A 142 3.37 15.12 -0.91
C ASN A 142 4.60 15.64 -0.14
N GLY A 143 5.78 15.04 -0.35
CA GLY A 143 6.99 15.37 0.41
C GLY A 143 6.99 14.84 1.85
N SER A 144 6.01 14.02 2.24
CA SER A 144 5.89 13.43 3.58
C SER A 144 5.37 12.01 3.49
N ILE A 145 5.84 11.14 4.39
CA ILE A 145 5.33 9.77 4.48
C ILE A 145 3.94 9.68 5.12
N ASN A 146 3.49 10.74 5.79
CA ASN A 146 2.21 10.82 6.52
C ASN A 146 1.16 11.67 5.80
#